data_ae544b3d7e6f671708400b7e95ca9c53
#
_entry.id   ae544b3d7e6f671708400b7e95ca9c53
#
_cell.length_a   1.000
_cell.length_b   1.000
_cell.length_c   1.000
_cell.angle_alpha   90.00
_cell.angle_beta   90.00
_cell.angle_gamma   90.00
#
_symmetry.space_group_name_H-M   'P 1'
#
loop_
_entity.id
_entity.type
_entity.pdbx_description
1 polymer ?
#
loop_
_entity_poly.entity_id
_entity_poly.type
_entity_poly.pdbx_seq_one_letter_code
_entity_poly.pdbx_strand_id
1 'polypeptide(L)'
;NLSQLFGKNLAPNFSLGDWEIITTDSVQIAQTSGFLTQNTLLNLDLSLKNTKAKYNVVVLHHPPVPMQSNWDDTLSLKNCDEFFSVIDKYPKIKAILWGHAHQATDFKRGKLKLISCPSTALQFDNEKRIGFNHYKLYDNGNLEFDTQWL
;
A
#
# COMPACT_ATOMS: atom_id res chain seq x y z
N ASN A 1 21.97 -2.08 3.17
CA ASN A 1 21.00 -2.32 2.09
C ASN A 1 19.98 -3.34 2.59
N LEU A 2 18.67 -3.02 2.55
CA LEU A 2 17.59 -3.86 3.07
C LEU A 2 17.58 -5.27 2.46
N SER A 3 17.95 -5.40 1.18
CA SER A 3 18.09 -6.70 0.51
C SER A 3 19.25 -7.56 1.06
N GLN A 4 20.24 -6.95 1.72
CA GLN A 4 21.30 -7.70 2.43
C GLN A 4 20.84 -8.17 3.81
N LEU A 5 19.95 -7.42 4.47
CA LEU A 5 19.42 -7.79 5.79
C LEU A 5 18.28 -8.81 5.70
N PHE A 6 17.43 -8.70 4.69
CA PHE A 6 16.22 -9.52 4.53
C PHE A 6 16.33 -10.57 3.41
N GLY A 7 17.48 -10.60 2.70
CA GLY A 7 17.74 -11.53 1.61
C GLY A 7 16.80 -11.31 0.40
N LYS A 8 16.76 -12.30 -0.50
CA LYS A 8 15.81 -12.30 -1.64
C LYS A 8 14.35 -12.53 -1.23
N ASN A 9 14.08 -12.60 0.08
CA ASN A 9 12.80 -12.94 0.70
C ASN A 9 11.98 -11.72 1.16
N LEU A 10 12.16 -10.56 0.59
CA LEU A 10 11.02 -9.66 0.44
C LEU A 10 10.09 -10.35 -0.56
N ALA A 11 9.39 -11.39 -0.07
CA ALA A 11 8.42 -12.09 -0.90
C ALA A 11 7.42 -11.05 -1.39
N PRO A 12 7.28 -10.85 -2.69
CA PRO A 12 6.40 -9.80 -3.21
C PRO A 12 4.94 -10.06 -2.83
N ASN A 13 4.59 -11.29 -2.52
CA ASN A 13 3.24 -11.71 -2.16
C ASN A 13 3.29 -12.76 -1.06
N PHE A 14 2.30 -12.75 -0.17
CA PHE A 14 2.11 -13.81 0.83
C PHE A 14 0.64 -14.01 1.15
N SER A 15 0.27 -15.25 1.48
CA SER A 15 -1.11 -15.64 1.76
C SER A 15 -1.38 -15.72 3.27
N LEU A 16 -2.56 -15.28 3.68
CA LEU A 16 -3.12 -15.37 5.02
C LEU A 16 -4.57 -15.90 4.92
N GLY A 17 -4.75 -17.21 5.05
CA GLY A 17 -6.06 -17.83 4.86
C GLY A 17 -6.64 -17.55 3.47
N ASP A 18 -7.82 -16.95 3.42
CA ASP A 18 -8.50 -16.55 2.18
C ASP A 18 -7.97 -15.25 1.55
N TRP A 19 -6.97 -14.62 2.16
CA TRP A 19 -6.39 -13.36 1.73
C TRP A 19 -5.02 -13.55 1.08
N GLU A 20 -4.72 -12.70 0.13
CA GLU A 20 -3.37 -12.52 -0.41
C GLU A 20 -2.96 -11.06 -0.33
N ILE A 21 -1.79 -10.83 0.25
CA ILE A 21 -1.15 -9.52 0.35
C ILE A 21 -0.16 -9.43 -0.79
N ILE A 22 -0.40 -8.51 -1.69
CA ILE A 22 0.40 -8.30 -2.90
C ILE A 22 1.16 -6.99 -2.74
N THR A 23 2.50 -7.09 -2.71
CA THR A 23 3.36 -5.92 -2.60
C THR A 23 3.82 -5.47 -3.98
N THR A 24 3.90 -4.16 -4.19
CA THR A 24 4.42 -3.59 -5.43
C THR A 24 5.45 -2.51 -5.13
N ASP A 25 6.56 -2.52 -5.84
CA ASP A 25 7.65 -1.57 -5.64
C ASP A 25 7.39 -0.29 -6.43
N SER A 26 7.21 0.82 -5.71
CA SER A 26 7.02 2.15 -6.26
C SER A 26 8.26 3.05 -6.13
N VAL A 27 9.39 2.50 -5.69
CA VAL A 27 10.63 3.26 -5.48
C VAL A 27 11.32 3.58 -6.81
N GLN A 28 11.77 4.81 -6.96
CA GLN A 28 12.65 5.25 -8.04
C GLN A 28 14.03 5.58 -7.49
N ILE A 29 15.07 5.18 -8.22
CA ILE A 29 16.46 5.50 -7.83
C ILE A 29 16.64 7.03 -7.86
N ALA A 30 17.17 7.58 -6.76
CA ALA A 30 17.45 9.01 -6.59
C ALA A 30 16.24 9.96 -6.71
N GLN A 31 15.02 9.42 -6.52
CA GLN A 31 13.80 10.22 -6.44
C GLN A 31 13.09 9.97 -5.10
N THR A 32 12.38 10.99 -4.62
CA THR A 32 11.54 10.90 -3.42
C THR A 32 10.08 10.59 -3.74
N SER A 33 9.66 10.79 -4.98
CA SER A 33 8.32 10.42 -5.46
C SER A 33 8.27 9.00 -6.00
N GLY A 34 7.11 8.38 -5.94
CA GLY A 34 6.88 7.04 -6.48
C GLY A 34 6.59 7.01 -7.97
N PHE A 35 6.93 5.89 -8.60
CA PHE A 35 6.53 5.57 -9.97
C PHE A 35 6.50 4.05 -10.18
N LEU A 36 5.47 3.54 -10.80
CA LEU A 36 5.37 2.14 -11.20
C LEU A 36 5.77 2.00 -12.66
N THR A 37 6.87 1.30 -12.93
CA THR A 37 7.28 1.03 -14.32
C THR A 37 6.23 0.15 -15.02
N GLN A 38 6.25 0.10 -16.35
CA GLN A 38 5.37 -0.79 -17.12
C GLN A 38 5.55 -2.26 -16.70
N ASN A 39 6.78 -2.67 -16.40
CA ASN A 39 7.05 -4.03 -15.90
C ASN A 39 6.46 -4.25 -14.50
N THR A 40 6.54 -3.26 -13.61
CA THR A 40 5.94 -3.33 -12.26
C THR A 40 4.41 -3.42 -12.35
N LEU A 41 3.78 -2.63 -13.21
CA LEU A 41 2.32 -2.67 -13.45
C LEU A 41 1.89 -4.02 -14.05
N LEU A 42 2.66 -4.55 -15.00
CA LEU A 42 2.40 -5.87 -15.57
C LEU A 42 2.52 -6.98 -14.52
N ASN A 43 3.54 -6.95 -13.68
CA ASN A 43 3.72 -7.93 -12.61
C ASN A 43 2.60 -7.84 -11.57
N LEU A 44 2.12 -6.64 -11.23
CA LEU A 44 0.96 -6.45 -10.37
C LEU A 44 -0.30 -7.05 -11.01
N ASP A 45 -0.57 -6.76 -12.28
CA ASP A 45 -1.71 -7.30 -13.04
C ASP A 45 -1.66 -8.85 -13.08
N LEU A 46 -0.50 -9.43 -13.37
CA LEU A 46 -0.30 -10.88 -13.37
C LEU A 46 -0.51 -11.50 -11.98
N SER A 47 -0.01 -10.88 -10.92
CA SER A 47 -0.22 -11.35 -9.55
C SER A 47 -1.70 -11.36 -9.19
N LEU A 48 -2.41 -10.27 -9.47
CA LEU A 48 -3.85 -10.13 -9.22
C LEU A 48 -4.69 -11.10 -10.05
N LYS A 49 -4.27 -11.36 -11.29
CA LYS A 49 -4.95 -12.32 -12.18
C LYS A 49 -4.78 -13.77 -11.73
N ASN A 50 -3.60 -14.12 -11.24
CA ASN A 50 -3.22 -15.51 -10.94
C ASN A 50 -3.54 -15.94 -9.50
N THR A 51 -3.80 -15.00 -8.59
CA THR A 51 -4.12 -15.32 -7.20
C THR A 51 -5.34 -16.22 -7.08
N LYS A 52 -5.26 -17.22 -6.21
CA LYS A 52 -6.38 -18.11 -5.85
C LYS A 52 -7.14 -17.59 -4.63
N ALA A 53 -6.63 -16.57 -3.95
CA ALA A 53 -7.27 -15.98 -2.79
C ALA A 53 -8.66 -15.40 -3.12
N LYS A 54 -9.56 -15.43 -2.16
CA LYS A 54 -10.88 -14.81 -2.29
C LYS A 54 -10.80 -13.28 -2.21
N TYR A 55 -9.83 -12.78 -1.44
CA TYR A 55 -9.67 -11.34 -1.16
C TYR A 55 -8.21 -10.94 -1.29
N ASN A 56 -7.98 -9.71 -1.71
CA ASN A 56 -6.63 -9.17 -1.89
C ASN A 56 -6.45 -7.84 -1.16
N VAL A 57 -5.24 -7.62 -0.69
CA VAL A 57 -4.73 -6.31 -0.25
C VAL A 57 -3.52 -5.98 -1.12
N VAL A 58 -3.46 -4.77 -1.65
CA VAL A 58 -2.27 -4.28 -2.37
C VAL A 58 -1.52 -3.32 -1.47
N VAL A 59 -0.20 -3.49 -1.40
CA VAL A 59 0.69 -2.66 -0.58
C VAL A 59 1.75 -2.01 -1.46
N LEU A 60 1.92 -0.71 -1.32
CA LEU A 60 3.00 0.05 -1.95
C LEU A 60 3.57 1.07 -0.96
N HIS A 61 4.70 1.71 -1.30
CA HIS A 61 5.29 2.69 -0.39
C HIS A 61 4.66 4.08 -0.54
N HIS A 62 4.49 4.56 -1.77
CA HIS A 62 4.06 5.94 -2.03
C HIS A 62 2.53 6.06 -2.12
N PRO A 63 1.94 7.17 -1.61
CA PRO A 63 0.51 7.42 -1.67
C PRO A 63 -0.02 7.38 -3.11
N PRO A 64 -1.05 6.58 -3.41
CA PRO A 64 -1.68 6.56 -4.74
C PRO A 64 -2.82 7.59 -4.89
N VAL A 65 -3.09 8.36 -3.83
CA VAL A 65 -4.10 9.42 -3.79
C VAL A 65 -3.53 10.64 -3.07
N PRO A 66 -4.09 11.86 -3.30
CA PRO A 66 -3.69 13.04 -2.57
C PRO A 66 -3.85 12.87 -1.06
N MET A 67 -2.83 13.29 -0.31
CA MET A 67 -2.79 13.25 1.15
C MET A 67 -3.35 14.53 1.79
N GLN A 68 -3.86 15.46 0.98
CA GLN A 68 -4.33 16.79 1.40
C GLN A 68 -3.21 17.64 2.04
N SER A 69 -1.98 17.39 1.63
CA SER A 69 -0.78 18.10 2.03
C SER A 69 -0.02 18.51 0.77
N ASN A 70 0.19 19.80 0.57
CA ASN A 70 0.89 20.30 -0.62
C ASN A 70 2.30 19.71 -0.78
N TRP A 71 2.97 19.40 0.33
CA TRP A 71 4.29 18.81 0.32
C TRP A 71 4.24 17.31 0.00
N ASP A 72 3.42 16.52 0.72
CA ASP A 72 3.31 15.07 0.51
C ASP A 72 2.80 14.74 -0.89
N ASP A 73 1.88 15.56 -1.43
CA ASP A 73 1.31 15.35 -2.76
C ASP A 73 2.37 15.49 -3.87
N THR A 74 3.45 16.28 -3.64
CA THR A 74 4.59 16.34 -4.57
C THR A 74 5.42 15.05 -4.56
N LEU A 75 5.38 14.28 -3.48
CA LEU A 75 6.15 13.06 -3.26
C LEU A 75 5.35 11.77 -3.50
N SER A 76 4.08 11.88 -3.84
CA SER A 76 3.17 10.78 -4.09
C SER A 76 3.52 9.99 -5.36
N LEU A 77 2.77 8.91 -5.62
CA LEU A 77 2.90 8.11 -6.83
C LEU A 77 2.54 8.97 -8.06
N LYS A 78 3.44 9.07 -9.04
CA LYS A 78 3.26 9.95 -10.21
C LYS A 78 2.29 9.43 -11.26
N ASN A 79 2.17 8.12 -11.38
CA ASN A 79 1.29 7.49 -12.36
C ASN A 79 0.12 6.74 -11.70
N CYS A 80 -0.62 7.46 -10.85
CA CYS A 80 -1.79 6.94 -10.13
C CYS A 80 -2.87 6.40 -11.09
N ASP A 81 -3.11 7.08 -12.22
CA ASP A 81 -4.13 6.66 -13.18
C ASP A 81 -3.81 5.28 -13.79
N GLU A 82 -2.55 5.05 -14.14
CA GLU A 82 -2.10 3.74 -14.63
C GLU A 82 -2.22 2.66 -13.54
N PHE A 83 -1.87 2.98 -12.31
CA PHE A 83 -2.05 2.09 -11.17
C PHE A 83 -3.52 1.73 -10.98
N PHE A 84 -4.42 2.70 -10.89
CA PHE A 84 -5.84 2.45 -10.72
C PHE A 84 -6.47 1.76 -11.94
N SER A 85 -5.95 1.96 -13.15
CA SER A 85 -6.40 1.21 -14.33
C SER A 85 -6.15 -0.30 -14.21
N VAL A 86 -5.13 -0.71 -13.45
CA VAL A 86 -4.89 -2.12 -13.10
C VAL A 86 -5.83 -2.53 -11.95
N ILE A 87 -5.87 -1.77 -10.86
CA ILE A 87 -6.64 -2.09 -9.64
C ILE A 87 -8.14 -2.30 -9.95
N ASP A 88 -8.73 -1.44 -10.76
CA ASP A 88 -10.17 -1.42 -11.06
C ASP A 88 -10.66 -2.67 -11.83
N LYS A 89 -9.75 -3.45 -12.42
CA LYS A 89 -10.09 -4.75 -13.05
C LYS A 89 -10.43 -5.84 -12.01
N TYR A 90 -10.02 -5.66 -10.75
CA TYR A 90 -10.02 -6.74 -9.75
C TYR A 90 -10.89 -6.42 -8.54
N PRO A 91 -12.20 -6.73 -8.54
CA PRO A 91 -13.13 -6.42 -7.44
C PRO A 91 -12.85 -7.20 -6.15
N LYS A 92 -11.95 -8.18 -6.19
CA LYS A 92 -11.47 -8.91 -5.01
C LYS A 92 -10.56 -8.06 -4.11
N ILE A 93 -9.99 -6.95 -4.61
CA ILE A 93 -9.16 -6.05 -3.81
C ILE A 93 -10.05 -5.32 -2.81
N LYS A 94 -9.73 -5.43 -1.53
CA LYS A 94 -10.48 -4.83 -0.42
C LYS A 94 -9.82 -3.58 0.13
N ALA A 95 -8.49 -3.52 0.06
CA ALA A 95 -7.73 -2.38 0.53
C ALA A 95 -6.45 -2.15 -0.27
N ILE A 96 -6.02 -0.90 -0.31
CA ILE A 96 -4.68 -0.47 -0.69
C ILE A 96 -4.06 0.16 0.53
N LEU A 97 -2.84 -0.26 0.88
CA LEU A 97 -2.09 0.21 2.03
C LEU A 97 -0.80 0.88 1.59
N TRP A 98 -0.44 1.99 2.22
CA TRP A 98 0.83 2.67 1.94
C TRP A 98 1.42 3.35 3.17
N GLY A 99 2.68 3.77 3.05
CA GLY A 99 3.42 4.52 4.05
C GLY A 99 3.79 5.92 3.55
N HIS A 100 5.08 6.26 3.58
CA HIS A 100 5.72 7.45 3.04
C HIS A 100 5.31 8.79 3.67
N ALA A 101 4.03 9.12 3.69
CA ALA A 101 3.51 10.39 4.22
C ALA A 101 3.58 10.49 5.75
N HIS A 102 3.90 9.40 6.44
CA HIS A 102 3.94 9.34 7.91
C HIS A 102 2.65 9.84 8.59
N GLN A 103 1.51 9.63 7.96
CA GLN A 103 0.19 10.04 8.45
C GLN A 103 -0.74 8.82 8.50
N ALA A 104 -1.56 8.76 9.54
CA ALA A 104 -2.64 7.77 9.63
C ALA A 104 -3.90 8.33 8.96
N THR A 105 -4.30 7.78 7.81
CA THR A 105 -5.51 8.18 7.10
C THR A 105 -6.35 6.98 6.69
N ASP A 106 -7.66 7.20 6.56
CA ASP A 106 -8.64 6.23 6.04
C ASP A 106 -9.50 6.91 4.98
N PHE A 107 -9.12 6.73 3.72
CA PHE A 107 -9.89 7.21 2.58
C PHE A 107 -10.67 6.05 1.95
N LYS A 108 -11.62 6.39 1.08
CA LYS A 108 -12.41 5.40 0.34
C LYS A 108 -12.52 5.77 -1.13
N ARG A 109 -12.44 4.75 -2.00
CA ARG A 109 -12.76 4.84 -3.42
C ARG A 109 -13.84 3.79 -3.72
N GLY A 110 -15.13 4.22 -3.65
CA GLY A 110 -16.25 3.28 -3.66
C GLY A 110 -16.20 2.34 -2.46
N LYS A 111 -16.06 1.03 -2.71
CA LYS A 111 -15.93 0.00 -1.67
C LYS A 111 -14.48 -0.29 -1.27
N LEU A 112 -13.51 0.24 -2.01
CA LEU A 112 -12.09 0.04 -1.77
C LEU A 112 -11.62 0.93 -0.63
N LYS A 113 -11.00 0.35 0.38
CA LYS A 113 -10.35 1.08 1.47
C LYS A 113 -8.96 1.54 1.03
N LEU A 114 -8.62 2.77 1.35
CA LEU A 114 -7.35 3.41 1.02
C LEU A 114 -6.73 3.91 2.33
N ILE A 115 -5.72 3.18 2.85
CA ILE A 115 -5.25 3.35 4.22
C ILE A 115 -3.76 3.65 4.24
N SER A 116 -3.38 4.78 4.85
CA SER A 116 -1.98 5.05 5.13
C SER A 116 -1.60 4.62 6.55
N CYS A 117 -0.31 4.32 6.71
CA CYS A 117 0.27 3.93 7.98
C CYS A 117 1.10 5.09 8.55
N PRO A 118 0.99 5.40 9.85
CA PRO A 118 1.89 6.31 10.52
C PRO A 118 3.32 5.75 10.54
N SER A 119 4.28 6.59 10.85
CA SER A 119 5.68 6.18 10.97
C SER A 119 5.99 5.61 12.35
N THR A 120 6.84 4.59 12.39
CA THR A 120 7.44 4.07 13.62
C THR A 120 8.70 4.85 14.06
N ALA A 121 9.03 5.94 13.36
CA ALA A 121 10.17 6.81 13.67
C ALA A 121 9.72 8.24 14.03
N LEU A 122 9.09 8.94 13.09
CA LEU A 122 8.57 10.30 13.29
C LEU A 122 7.38 10.56 12.36
N GLN A 123 6.52 11.49 12.73
CA GLN A 123 5.47 12.01 11.85
C GLN A 123 5.92 13.34 11.23
N PHE A 124 5.34 13.71 10.08
CA PHE A 124 5.62 15.00 9.41
C PHE A 124 4.60 16.08 9.79
N ASP A 125 3.51 15.70 10.42
CA ASP A 125 2.48 16.59 10.95
C ASP A 125 2.73 16.97 12.43
N ASN A 126 1.71 17.44 13.13
CA ASN A 126 1.77 17.81 14.54
C ASN A 126 1.73 16.59 15.49
N GLU A 127 1.52 15.39 15.02
CA GLU A 127 1.55 14.17 15.83
C GLU A 127 3.00 13.84 16.20
N LYS A 128 3.30 13.78 17.46
CA LYS A 128 4.66 13.53 17.98
C LYS A 128 4.91 12.07 18.36
N ARG A 129 3.83 11.27 18.46
CA ARG A 129 3.95 9.85 18.80
C ARG A 129 4.33 9.05 17.57
N ILE A 130 5.10 8.02 17.76
CA ILE A 130 5.31 6.99 16.73
C ILE A 130 4.13 6.02 16.74
N GLY A 131 3.85 5.37 15.61
CA GLY A 131 2.70 4.48 15.54
C GLY A 131 2.77 3.46 14.41
N PHE A 132 1.82 2.54 14.44
CA PHE A 132 1.62 1.54 13.39
C PHE A 132 0.15 1.15 13.29
N ASN A 133 -0.26 0.58 12.16
CA ASN A 133 -1.59 0.04 11.99
C ASN A 133 -1.59 -1.47 12.27
N HIS A 134 -2.57 -1.91 13.07
CA HIS A 134 -2.89 -3.31 13.26
C HIS A 134 -4.11 -3.66 12.41
N TYR A 135 -3.99 -4.63 11.50
CA TYR A 135 -5.05 -5.03 10.59
C TYR A 135 -5.66 -6.37 11.01
N LYS A 136 -6.99 -6.47 10.92
CA LYS A 136 -7.77 -7.70 11.11
C LYS A 136 -8.44 -8.06 9.80
N LEU A 137 -8.12 -9.24 9.27
CA LEU A 137 -8.66 -9.78 8.03
C LEU A 137 -9.61 -10.91 8.37
N TYR A 138 -10.87 -10.79 7.94
CA TYR A 138 -11.92 -11.74 8.26
C TYR A 138 -12.26 -12.64 7.07
N ASP A 139 -12.73 -13.86 7.32
CA ASP A 139 -13.08 -14.86 6.28
C ASP A 139 -14.25 -14.42 5.39
N ASN A 140 -15.04 -13.43 5.81
CA ASN A 140 -16.12 -12.83 5.03
C ASN A 140 -15.65 -11.70 4.10
N GLY A 141 -14.35 -11.41 4.05
CA GLY A 141 -13.77 -10.33 3.24
C GLY A 141 -13.84 -8.94 3.87
N ASN A 142 -14.26 -8.85 5.14
CA ASN A 142 -14.14 -7.59 5.88
C ASN A 142 -12.67 -7.38 6.29
N LEU A 143 -12.23 -6.12 6.23
CA LEU A 143 -10.95 -5.67 6.74
C LEU A 143 -11.22 -4.54 7.73
N GLU A 144 -10.73 -4.69 8.95
CA GLU A 144 -10.71 -3.66 9.98
C GLU A 144 -9.27 -3.30 10.30
N PHE A 145 -9.05 -2.11 10.77
CA PHE A 145 -7.74 -1.71 11.28
C PHE A 145 -7.88 -0.74 12.44
N ASP A 146 -6.82 -0.66 13.20
CA ASP A 146 -6.70 0.18 14.38
C ASP A 146 -5.28 0.75 14.44
N THR A 147 -5.17 2.08 14.57
CA THR A 147 -3.88 2.75 14.68
C THR A 147 -3.42 2.74 16.13
N GLN A 148 -2.29 2.10 16.38
CA GLN A 148 -1.63 2.05 17.69
C GLN A 148 -0.58 3.15 17.76
N TRP A 149 -0.70 4.02 18.76
CA TRP A 149 0.26 5.08 19.06
C TRP A 149 1.08 4.71 20.29
N LEU A 150 2.41 4.94 20.22
CA LEU A 150 3.38 4.62 21.26
C LEU A 150 3.98 5.89 21.86
#